data_27747749a54f66fca61925f6d7620729
#
_entry.id   27747749a54f66fca61925f6d7620729
#
_cell.length_a   1.000
_cell.length_b   1.000
_cell.length_c   1.000
_cell.angle_alpha   90.00
_cell.angle_beta   90.00
_cell.angle_gamma   90.00
#
_symmetry.space_group_name_H-M   'P 1'
#
loop_
_entity.id
_entity.type
_entity.pdbx_description
1 polymer ?
#
loop_
_entity_poly.entity_id
_entity_poly.type
_entity_poly.pdbx_seq_one_letter_code
_entity_poly.pdbx_strand_id
1 'polypeptide(L)'
;MLDDVAGALAERGAAVLVAPPGTGKTTLVPLALAGQGLRVVVAEPRRLAARTAAERMAALLGEDVGQRVGYSVRGDRRRSARTVVEVVTSGLLVRRLQGDPELPGVDVVMLDECHERHLDADLLLSLLLDAREGLRPDLRLLA
;
A
#
# COMPACT_ATOMS: atom_id res chain seq x y z
N MET A 1 -5.01 5.13 17.54
CA MET A 1 -4.39 5.51 16.26
C MET A 1 -4.96 4.70 15.08
N LEU A 2 -4.93 3.38 15.14
CA LEU A 2 -5.41 2.55 14.02
C LEU A 2 -6.91 2.73 13.76
N ASP A 3 -7.72 2.83 14.79
CA ASP A 3 -9.16 3.06 14.63
C ASP A 3 -9.45 4.43 14.02
N ASP A 4 -8.66 5.45 14.37
CA ASP A 4 -8.80 6.79 13.80
C ASP A 4 -8.47 6.80 12.31
N VAL A 5 -7.42 6.06 11.91
CA VAL A 5 -7.04 5.92 10.50
C VAL A 5 -8.14 5.22 9.72
N ALA A 6 -8.65 4.11 10.23
CA ALA A 6 -9.72 3.36 9.57
C ALA A 6 -10.99 4.20 9.44
N GLY A 7 -11.34 4.94 10.48
CA GLY A 7 -12.50 5.85 10.47
C GLY A 7 -12.34 6.96 9.44
N ALA A 8 -11.19 7.60 9.39
CA ALA A 8 -10.92 8.67 8.43
C ALA A 8 -10.97 8.14 6.98
N LEU A 9 -10.44 6.95 6.72
CA LEU A 9 -10.50 6.33 5.41
C LEU A 9 -11.94 5.99 5.01
N ALA A 10 -12.74 5.49 5.95
CA ALA A 10 -14.13 5.15 5.69
C ALA A 10 -14.99 6.38 5.37
N GLU A 11 -14.75 7.50 6.07
CA GLU A 11 -15.54 8.72 5.90
C GLU A 11 -15.06 9.58 4.73
N ARG A 12 -13.75 9.75 4.58
CA ARG A 12 -13.17 10.73 3.65
C ARG A 12 -12.50 10.10 2.44
N GLY A 13 -12.20 8.82 2.50
CA GLY A 13 -11.48 8.12 1.45
C GLY A 13 -10.00 8.42 1.37
N ALA A 14 -9.49 9.33 2.22
CA ALA A 14 -8.07 9.64 2.27
C ALA A 14 -7.68 10.08 3.68
N ALA A 15 -6.46 9.75 4.08
CA ALA A 15 -5.91 10.15 5.37
C ALA A 15 -4.40 10.32 5.28
N VAL A 16 -3.85 11.13 6.17
CA VAL A 16 -2.40 11.28 6.34
C VAL A 16 -2.05 10.79 7.74
N LEU A 17 -1.13 9.84 7.80
CA LEU A 17 -0.64 9.30 9.05
C LEU A 17 0.75 9.86 9.32
N VAL A 18 0.88 10.63 10.41
CA VAL A 18 2.16 11.14 10.86
C VAL A 18 2.56 10.36 12.11
N ALA A 19 3.67 9.62 12.00
CA ALA A 19 4.17 8.83 13.12
C ALA A 19 5.70 8.86 13.10
N PRO A 20 6.35 8.86 14.27
CA PRO A 20 7.81 8.79 14.32
C PRO A 20 8.32 7.50 13.68
N PRO A 21 9.54 7.50 13.14
CA PRO A 21 10.16 6.26 12.65
C PRO A 21 10.18 5.18 13.73
N GLY A 22 9.95 3.93 13.35
CA GLY A 22 9.99 2.81 14.28
C GLY A 22 8.69 2.55 15.04
N THR A 23 7.60 3.27 14.75
CA THR A 23 6.30 3.04 15.40
C THR A 23 5.49 1.90 14.78
N GLY A 24 6.01 1.29 13.71
CA GLY A 24 5.32 0.17 13.06
C GLY A 24 4.23 0.56 12.08
N LYS A 25 4.14 1.84 11.68
CA LYS A 25 3.10 2.28 10.74
C LYS A 25 3.12 1.49 9.43
N THR A 26 4.32 1.14 8.93
CA THR A 26 4.48 0.41 7.67
C THR A 26 4.02 -1.05 7.78
N THR A 27 4.04 -1.63 8.97
CA THR A 27 3.70 -3.04 9.19
C THR A 27 2.34 -3.22 9.84
N LEU A 28 2.01 -2.41 10.85
CA LEU A 28 0.78 -2.59 11.62
C LEU A 28 -0.45 -2.04 10.92
N VAL A 29 -0.34 -0.89 10.26
CA VAL A 29 -1.50 -0.25 9.61
C VAL A 29 -2.04 -1.09 8.46
N PRO A 30 -1.21 -1.59 7.51
CA PRO A 30 -1.73 -2.44 6.45
C PRO A 30 -2.39 -3.71 6.97
N LEU A 31 -1.82 -4.35 7.98
CA LEU A 31 -2.39 -5.56 8.57
C LEU A 31 -3.73 -5.29 9.25
N ALA A 32 -3.87 -4.17 9.93
CA ALA A 32 -5.13 -3.78 10.57
C ALA A 32 -6.22 -3.53 9.52
N LEU A 33 -5.90 -2.84 8.42
CA LEU A 33 -6.84 -2.61 7.34
C LEU A 33 -7.24 -3.91 6.64
N ALA A 34 -6.29 -4.80 6.42
CA ALA A 34 -6.58 -6.12 5.83
C ALA A 34 -7.47 -6.94 6.76
N GLY A 35 -7.31 -6.80 8.08
CA GLY A 35 -8.18 -7.45 9.06
C GLY A 35 -9.63 -7.01 9.00
N GLN A 36 -9.90 -5.84 8.41
CA GLN A 36 -11.24 -5.33 8.17
C GLN A 36 -11.83 -5.77 6.81
N GLY A 37 -11.14 -6.66 6.11
CA GLY A 37 -11.59 -7.15 4.81
C GLY A 37 -11.14 -6.31 3.62
N LEU A 38 -10.24 -5.35 3.82
CA LEU A 38 -9.74 -4.50 2.74
C LEU A 38 -8.49 -5.10 2.10
N ARG A 39 -8.36 -4.92 0.80
CA ARG A 39 -7.15 -5.29 0.06
C ARG A 39 -6.26 -4.07 -0.05
N VAL A 40 -5.04 -4.19 0.46
CA VAL A 40 -4.12 -3.07 0.63
C VAL A 40 -2.90 -3.24 -0.25
N VAL A 41 -2.54 -2.19 -0.95
CA VAL A 41 -1.25 -2.10 -1.66
C VAL A 41 -0.44 -1.02 -0.95
N VAL A 42 0.78 -1.38 -0.55
CA VAL A 42 1.73 -0.45 0.09
C VAL A 42 2.80 -0.09 -0.92
N ALA A 43 2.93 1.18 -1.23
CA ALA A 43 3.96 1.67 -2.13
C ALA A 43 5.20 2.09 -1.32
N GLU A 44 6.33 1.50 -1.64
CA GLU A 44 7.61 1.75 -0.99
C GLU A 44 8.60 2.23 -2.05
N PRO A 45 9.35 3.32 -1.85
CA PRO A 45 10.24 3.83 -2.89
C PRO A 45 11.42 2.90 -3.20
N ARG A 46 11.83 2.06 -2.24
CA ARG A 46 13.03 1.24 -2.38
C ARG A 46 12.70 -0.25 -2.41
N ARG A 47 13.32 -0.93 -3.37
CA ARG A 47 13.11 -2.35 -3.61
C ARG A 47 13.38 -3.22 -2.37
N LEU A 48 14.52 -3.00 -1.72
CA LEU A 48 14.90 -3.82 -0.57
C LEU A 48 13.98 -3.57 0.62
N ALA A 49 13.58 -2.31 0.84
CA ALA A 49 12.63 -1.97 1.88
C ALA A 49 11.26 -2.60 1.65
N ALA A 50 10.82 -2.70 0.39
CA ALA A 50 9.56 -3.34 0.05
C ALA A 50 9.59 -4.82 0.45
N ARG A 51 10.65 -5.54 0.10
CA ARG A 51 10.81 -6.95 0.48
C ARG A 51 10.82 -7.11 2.00
N THR A 52 11.63 -6.31 2.68
CA THR A 52 11.77 -6.37 4.14
C THR A 52 10.44 -6.13 4.85
N ALA A 53 9.67 -5.15 4.39
CA ALA A 53 8.37 -4.84 4.96
C ALA A 53 7.41 -6.03 4.80
N ALA A 54 7.38 -6.63 3.61
CA ALA A 54 6.51 -7.79 3.37
C ALA A 54 6.91 -8.98 4.23
N GLU A 55 8.20 -9.27 4.31
CA GLU A 55 8.70 -10.38 5.13
C GLU A 55 8.36 -10.16 6.61
N ARG A 56 8.49 -8.93 7.11
CA ARG A 56 8.16 -8.58 8.48
C ARG A 56 6.68 -8.76 8.78
N MET A 57 5.81 -8.29 7.89
CA MET A 57 4.37 -8.47 8.05
C MET A 57 3.95 -9.94 8.02
N ALA A 58 4.53 -10.72 7.10
CA ALA A 58 4.26 -12.15 7.03
C ALA A 58 4.69 -12.86 8.32
N ALA A 59 5.85 -12.50 8.86
CA ALA A 59 6.34 -13.06 10.13
C ALA A 59 5.40 -12.76 11.29
N LEU A 60 4.84 -11.55 11.34
CA LEU A 60 3.86 -11.15 12.35
C LEU A 60 2.59 -12.02 12.30
N LEU A 61 2.23 -12.51 11.11
CA LEU A 61 1.10 -13.41 10.93
C LEU A 61 1.47 -14.89 11.10
N GLY A 62 2.74 -15.19 11.32
CA GLY A 62 3.23 -16.57 11.43
C GLY A 62 3.21 -17.31 10.09
N GLU A 63 3.33 -16.59 8.98
CA GLU A 63 3.30 -17.15 7.64
C GLU A 63 4.56 -16.84 6.86
N ASP A 64 4.78 -17.60 5.79
CA ASP A 64 5.79 -17.25 4.79
C ASP A 64 5.28 -16.12 3.91
N VAL A 65 6.19 -15.30 3.40
CA VAL A 65 5.84 -14.26 2.44
C VAL A 65 5.32 -14.92 1.16
N GLY A 66 4.28 -14.31 0.56
CA GLY A 66 3.61 -14.86 -0.61
C GLY A 66 2.25 -15.48 -0.31
N GLN A 67 1.88 -15.59 0.96
CA GLN A 67 0.55 -15.98 1.40
C GLN A 67 -0.35 -14.75 1.52
N ARG A 68 -0.85 -14.41 2.72
CA ARG A 68 -1.68 -13.21 2.89
C ARG A 68 -0.92 -11.92 2.66
N VAL A 69 0.39 -11.93 2.88
CA VAL A 69 1.26 -10.79 2.61
C VAL A 69 2.25 -11.18 1.51
N GLY A 70 2.33 -10.37 0.49
CA GLY A 70 3.26 -10.57 -0.61
C GLY A 70 3.95 -9.28 -1.01
N TYR A 71 4.85 -9.38 -1.96
CA TYR A 71 5.52 -8.22 -2.53
C TYR A 71 5.71 -8.39 -4.04
N SER A 72 5.85 -7.26 -4.72
CA SER A 72 6.22 -7.24 -6.13
C SER A 72 7.22 -6.10 -6.33
N VAL A 73 8.40 -6.45 -6.80
CA VAL A 73 9.43 -5.50 -7.18
C VAL A 73 9.93 -5.89 -8.56
N ARG A 74 10.69 -5.03 -9.21
CA ARG A 74 11.21 -5.34 -10.53
C ARG A 74 12.12 -6.58 -10.47
N GLY A 75 11.74 -7.60 -11.23
CA GLY A 75 12.52 -8.83 -11.33
C GLY A 75 12.30 -9.84 -10.21
N ASP A 76 11.45 -9.53 -9.21
CA ASP A 76 11.15 -10.45 -8.11
C ASP A 76 9.73 -10.23 -7.62
N ARG A 77 9.02 -11.32 -7.41
CA ARG A 77 7.64 -11.25 -6.97
C ARG A 77 7.28 -12.48 -6.15
N ARG A 78 6.67 -12.25 -4.98
CA ARG A 78 6.11 -13.32 -4.15
C ARG A 78 4.71 -12.94 -3.70
N ARG A 79 3.72 -13.45 -4.41
CA ARG A 79 2.31 -13.24 -4.10
C ARG A 79 1.50 -14.42 -4.61
N SER A 80 0.27 -14.54 -4.10
CA SER A 80 -0.66 -15.60 -4.50
C SER A 80 -2.09 -15.05 -4.55
N ALA A 81 -3.06 -15.91 -4.89
CA ALA A 81 -4.47 -15.54 -4.86
C ALA A 81 -4.96 -15.19 -3.45
N ARG A 82 -4.24 -15.62 -2.40
CA ARG A 82 -4.58 -15.33 -1.00
C ARG A 82 -4.07 -13.98 -0.52
N THR A 83 -3.22 -13.31 -1.29
CA THR A 83 -2.57 -12.07 -0.87
C THR A 83 -3.58 -10.95 -0.72
N VAL A 84 -3.64 -10.36 0.46
CA VAL A 84 -4.51 -9.21 0.79
C VAL A 84 -3.70 -7.95 1.09
N VAL A 85 -2.42 -8.08 1.41
CA VAL A 85 -1.48 -6.97 1.52
C VAL A 85 -0.34 -7.23 0.56
N GLU A 86 -0.14 -6.34 -0.38
CA GLU A 86 0.98 -6.42 -1.33
C GLU A 86 1.85 -5.18 -1.19
N VAL A 87 3.14 -5.36 -0.93
CA VAL A 87 4.10 -4.27 -0.91
C VAL A 87 4.76 -4.19 -2.28
N VAL A 88 4.72 -3.02 -2.89
CA VAL A 88 5.28 -2.80 -4.23
C VAL A 88 6.20 -1.60 -4.20
N THR A 89 7.15 -1.55 -5.14
CA THR A 89 7.91 -0.33 -5.31
C THR A 89 7.04 0.74 -5.98
N SER A 90 7.29 2.00 -5.66
CA SER A 90 6.54 3.12 -6.22
C SER A 90 6.60 3.12 -7.75
N GLY A 91 7.77 2.85 -8.33
CA GLY A 91 7.93 2.78 -9.78
C GLY A 91 7.10 1.68 -10.43
N LEU A 92 7.00 0.52 -9.79
CA LEU A 92 6.17 -0.57 -10.31
C LEU A 92 4.69 -0.21 -10.25
N LEU A 93 4.25 0.44 -9.17
CA LEU A 93 2.86 0.86 -9.03
C LEU A 93 2.50 1.94 -10.07
N VAL A 94 3.41 2.86 -10.34
CA VAL A 94 3.23 3.83 -11.43
C VAL A 94 2.96 3.11 -12.74
N ARG A 95 3.73 2.07 -13.06
CA ARG A 95 3.52 1.29 -14.28
C ARG A 95 2.18 0.58 -14.31
N ARG A 96 1.75 0.04 -13.17
CA ARG A 96 0.43 -0.60 -13.08
C ARG A 96 -0.69 0.40 -13.35
N LEU A 97 -0.60 1.60 -12.78
CA LEU A 97 -1.58 2.67 -13.01
C LEU A 97 -1.60 3.15 -14.45
N GLN A 98 -0.45 3.21 -15.09
CA GLN A 98 -0.37 3.58 -16.50
C GLN A 98 -1.00 2.52 -17.41
N GLY A 99 -0.89 1.24 -17.04
CA GLY A 99 -1.48 0.14 -17.78
C GLY A 99 -2.96 -0.09 -17.45
N ASP A 100 -3.34 0.08 -16.17
CA ASP A 100 -4.70 -0.10 -15.70
C ASP A 100 -4.98 0.85 -14.54
N PRO A 101 -5.47 2.06 -14.81
CA PRO A 101 -5.71 3.07 -13.78
C PRO A 101 -6.85 2.72 -12.82
N GLU A 102 -7.64 1.71 -13.11
CA GLU A 102 -8.72 1.28 -12.20
C GLU A 102 -8.22 0.46 -11.03
N LEU A 103 -7.00 -0.11 -11.10
CA LEU A 103 -6.43 -0.97 -10.05
C LEU A 103 -7.45 -1.98 -9.52
N PRO A 104 -7.91 -2.93 -10.35
CA PRO A 104 -8.95 -3.86 -9.93
C PRO A 104 -8.50 -4.70 -8.74
N GLY A 105 -9.40 -4.88 -7.77
CA GLY A 105 -9.13 -5.68 -6.58
C GLY A 105 -8.36 -4.95 -5.47
N VAL A 106 -8.04 -3.66 -5.65
CA VAL A 106 -7.35 -2.86 -4.62
C VAL A 106 -8.35 -1.93 -3.97
N ASP A 107 -8.42 -1.96 -2.64
CA ASP A 107 -9.31 -1.10 -1.86
C ASP A 107 -8.59 0.11 -1.28
N VAL A 108 -7.34 -0.07 -0.85
CA VAL A 108 -6.53 0.98 -0.22
C VAL A 108 -5.13 0.97 -0.80
N VAL A 109 -4.62 2.15 -1.11
CA VAL A 109 -3.19 2.34 -1.44
C VAL A 109 -2.57 3.17 -0.31
N MET A 110 -1.53 2.63 0.30
CA MET A 110 -0.74 3.31 1.32
C MET A 110 0.59 3.73 0.71
N LEU A 111 0.91 5.02 0.83
CA LEU A 111 2.17 5.58 0.36
C LEU A 111 3.11 5.71 1.55
N ASP A 112 4.14 4.89 1.60
CA ASP A 112 5.14 4.95 2.66
C ASP A 112 6.26 5.92 2.27
N GLU A 113 6.79 6.63 3.26
CA GLU A 113 7.84 7.62 3.08
C GLU A 113 7.52 8.70 2.04
N CYS A 114 6.24 9.08 1.93
CA CYS A 114 5.82 10.11 0.98
C CYS A 114 6.41 11.50 1.29
N HIS A 115 6.97 11.69 2.49
CA HIS A 115 7.70 12.89 2.85
C HIS A 115 9.05 13.01 2.15
N GLU A 116 9.60 11.90 1.67
CA GLU A 116 10.80 11.91 0.84
C GLU A 116 10.39 12.25 -0.59
N ARG A 117 10.99 13.27 -1.16
CA ARG A 117 10.64 13.70 -2.51
C ARG A 117 11.36 12.87 -3.56
N HIS A 118 10.67 11.88 -4.05
CA HIS A 118 11.08 11.09 -5.19
C HIS A 118 10.15 11.40 -6.37
N LEU A 119 10.70 11.44 -7.57
CA LEU A 119 9.91 11.69 -8.77
C LEU A 119 8.77 10.67 -8.93
N ASP A 120 9.07 9.39 -8.68
CA ASP A 120 8.07 8.34 -8.78
C ASP A 120 6.95 8.50 -7.73
N ALA A 121 7.29 8.96 -6.52
CA ALA A 121 6.30 9.19 -5.48
C ALA A 121 5.34 10.33 -5.83
N ASP A 122 5.86 11.42 -6.38
CA ASP A 122 5.06 12.56 -6.81
C ASP A 122 4.15 12.18 -7.97
N LEU A 123 4.67 11.46 -8.96
CA LEU A 123 3.90 10.98 -10.10
C LEU A 123 2.82 9.98 -9.64
N LEU A 124 3.18 9.08 -8.74
CA LEU A 124 2.27 8.10 -8.19
C LEU A 124 1.09 8.76 -7.50
N LEU A 125 1.33 9.75 -6.65
CA LEU A 125 0.27 10.48 -5.97
C LEU A 125 -0.66 11.16 -6.97
N SER A 126 -0.11 11.80 -7.99
CA SER A 126 -0.92 12.45 -9.04
C SER A 126 -1.81 11.44 -9.76
N LEU A 127 -1.27 10.30 -10.14
CA LEU A 127 -2.03 9.25 -10.83
C LEU A 127 -3.13 8.67 -9.96
N LEU A 128 -2.87 8.47 -8.67
CA LEU A 128 -3.86 7.97 -7.73
C LEU A 128 -4.98 8.96 -7.50
N LEU A 129 -4.68 10.25 -7.38
CA LEU A 129 -5.69 11.29 -7.23
C LEU A 129 -6.57 11.38 -8.46
N ASP A 130 -5.99 11.30 -9.66
CA ASP A 130 -6.74 11.28 -10.91
C ASP A 130 -7.66 10.06 -10.99
N ALA A 131 -7.18 8.89 -10.60
CA ALA A 131 -7.99 7.67 -10.59
C ALA A 131 -9.19 7.80 -9.64
N ARG A 132 -8.99 8.40 -8.47
CA ARG A 132 -10.08 8.63 -7.50
C ARG A 132 -11.13 9.59 -8.05
N GLU A 133 -10.74 10.62 -8.76
CA GLU A 133 -11.67 11.60 -9.29
C GLU A 133 -12.54 11.05 -10.41
N GLY A 134 -11.99 10.20 -11.26
CA GLY A 134 -12.66 9.74 -12.46
C GLY A 134 -13.13 8.30 -12.43
N LEU A 135 -12.20 7.37 -12.21
CA LEU A 135 -12.42 5.94 -12.43
C LEU A 135 -12.76 5.15 -11.16
N ARG A 136 -12.16 5.55 -10.04
CA ARG A 136 -12.28 4.81 -8.78
C ARG A 136 -12.53 5.77 -7.61
N PRO A 137 -13.73 6.37 -7.51
CA PRO A 137 -14.04 7.23 -6.37
C PRO A 137 -14.06 6.47 -5.02
N ASP A 138 -14.17 5.14 -5.05
CA ASP A 138 -14.14 4.28 -3.88
C ASP A 138 -12.71 3.94 -3.42
N LEU A 139 -11.69 4.21 -4.23
CA LEU A 139 -10.30 3.93 -3.88
C LEU A 139 -9.87 4.81 -2.70
N ARG A 140 -9.31 4.19 -1.67
CA ARG A 140 -8.86 4.88 -0.47
C ARG A 140 -7.35 5.09 -0.51
N LEU A 141 -6.91 6.28 -0.07
CA LEU A 141 -5.49 6.64 -0.04
C LEU A 141 -5.05 6.93 1.39
N LEU A 142 -3.90 6.41 1.75
CA LEU A 142 -3.25 6.67 3.04
C LEU A 142 -1.80 7.06 2.79
N ALA A 143 -1.40 8.18 3.31
CA ALA A 143 -0.02 8.67 3.17
C ALA A 143 0.67 8.87 4.51
#